data_437a659325d922becd2a078f1d176c15
#
_entry.id   437a659325d922becd2a078f1d176c15
#
_cell.length_a   1.000
_cell.length_b   1.000
_cell.length_c   1.000
_cell.angle_alpha   90.00
_cell.angle_beta   90.00
_cell.angle_gamma   90.00
#
_symmetry.space_group_name_H-M   'P 1'
#
loop_
_entity.id
_entity.type
_entity.pdbx_description
1 polymer ?
#
loop_
_entity_poly.entity_id
_entity_poly.type
_entity_poly.pdbx_seq_one_letter_code
_entity_poly.pdbx_strand_id
1 'polypeptide(L)'
;MPSPRLAGPLACAALAALACAAPASGKPATGPKLTVPRAKLAAAFHCPRPVRDAKRTPMMLVTGTGATGEQAYLIGGDAIDDFGHPACYVDFPDATTADIQISVQYLVWGLRREFALSGRKVGVFGISQGGLLPRMALTYWPDLRNKVSDVLSAAGTQHGSNVGIQSGNACSAQNPCTPAVWQQARGSKLLTALNRYPDETPGRVSYTTVRSLTDETVQPQGGRHPTSALAGATNILIQKVCPGRRTTHIGTALDSVTFAAFEDAVRHRGPGRAGAARVSRLPANVCANPFAPGLDEATTTGLLGAADDLTSGQSGSAPQVKAEPKLRAWVKAGAR
;
A
#
# COMPACT_ATOMS: atom_id res chain seq x y z
N MET A 1 18.25 75.01 -50.23
CA MET A 1 19.12 73.87 -50.06
C MET A 1 18.33 72.82 -49.31
N PRO A 2 17.89 71.69 -49.88
CA PRO A 2 17.13 70.68 -49.20
C PRO A 2 18.07 69.62 -48.69
N SER A 3 17.84 69.19 -47.43
CA SER A 3 18.54 68.10 -46.73
C SER A 3 18.02 66.73 -47.21
N PRO A 4 18.84 65.69 -47.25
CA PRO A 4 18.45 64.35 -47.64
C PRO A 4 17.78 63.58 -46.56
N ARG A 5 16.71 62.80 -46.87
CA ARG A 5 16.02 61.86 -46.01
C ARG A 5 16.78 60.52 -45.99
N LEU A 6 17.14 60.07 -44.82
CA LEU A 6 17.67 58.75 -44.58
C LEU A 6 16.51 57.75 -44.45
N ALA A 7 16.48 56.75 -45.30
CA ALA A 7 15.60 55.60 -45.19
C ALA A 7 16.25 54.54 -44.25
N GLY A 8 15.56 54.18 -43.17
CA GLY A 8 15.95 53.09 -42.32
C GLY A 8 15.33 51.75 -42.74
N PRO A 9 16.00 50.62 -42.55
CA PRO A 9 15.48 49.33 -42.98
C PRO A 9 14.42 48.79 -42.03
N LEU A 10 13.31 48.30 -42.58
CA LEU A 10 12.29 47.52 -41.92
C LEU A 10 12.86 46.15 -41.54
N ALA A 11 12.98 45.90 -40.22
CA ALA A 11 13.28 44.56 -39.67
C ALA A 11 11.98 43.76 -39.61
N CYS A 12 11.84 42.74 -40.45
CA CYS A 12 10.80 41.72 -40.32
C CYS A 12 11.11 40.81 -39.10
N ALA A 13 10.33 40.97 -38.04
CA ALA A 13 10.35 40.05 -36.92
C ALA A 13 9.53 38.77 -37.29
N ALA A 14 10.23 37.66 -37.50
CA ALA A 14 9.60 36.36 -37.66
C ALA A 14 9.16 35.84 -36.31
N LEU A 15 7.85 35.82 -36.03
CA LEU A 15 7.27 35.12 -34.88
C LEU A 15 7.33 33.61 -35.11
N ALA A 16 8.25 32.91 -34.42
CA ALA A 16 8.26 31.48 -34.35
C ALA A 16 7.13 31.03 -33.41
N ALA A 17 6.05 30.49 -33.95
CA ALA A 17 4.99 29.84 -33.19
C ALA A 17 5.52 28.52 -32.63
N LEU A 18 5.86 28.48 -31.32
CA LEU A 18 6.05 27.23 -30.59
C LEU A 18 4.69 26.53 -30.48
N ALA A 19 4.47 25.54 -31.33
CA ALA A 19 3.37 24.60 -31.17
C ALA A 19 3.63 23.77 -29.91
N CYS A 20 2.99 24.10 -28.79
CA CYS A 20 2.90 23.22 -27.63
C CYS A 20 2.12 21.96 -28.05
N ALA A 21 2.83 20.89 -28.38
CA ALA A 21 2.23 19.58 -28.56
C ALA A 21 1.59 19.16 -27.24
N ALA A 22 0.26 19.16 -27.15
CA ALA A 22 -0.46 18.59 -26.02
C ALA A 22 -0.06 17.10 -25.90
N PRO A 23 0.23 16.61 -24.68
CA PRO A 23 0.54 15.20 -24.51
C PRO A 23 -0.66 14.37 -24.96
N ALA A 24 -0.43 13.44 -25.89
CA ALA A 24 -1.44 12.49 -26.34
C ALA A 24 -1.99 11.76 -25.12
N SER A 25 -3.28 11.94 -24.79
CA SER A 25 -3.97 11.22 -23.73
C SER A 25 -4.26 9.78 -24.17
N GLY A 26 -3.20 8.98 -24.33
CA GLY A 26 -3.32 7.54 -24.47
C GLY A 26 -3.90 6.93 -23.21
N LYS A 27 -4.78 5.91 -23.32
CA LYS A 27 -5.20 5.12 -22.18
C LYS A 27 -3.96 4.60 -21.46
N PRO A 28 -3.88 4.72 -20.12
CA PRO A 28 -2.73 4.21 -19.39
C PRO A 28 -2.51 2.72 -19.71
N ALA A 29 -1.25 2.32 -19.84
CA ALA A 29 -0.90 0.92 -20.11
C ALA A 29 -1.51 0.02 -19.04
N THR A 30 -2.08 -1.12 -19.43
CA THR A 30 -2.77 -2.03 -18.51
C THR A 30 -1.80 -2.86 -17.64
N GLY A 31 -0.50 -2.74 -17.88
CA GLY A 31 0.52 -3.52 -17.22
C GLY A 31 0.58 -4.99 -17.69
N PRO A 32 1.32 -5.84 -16.99
CA PRO A 32 1.48 -7.25 -17.35
C PRO A 32 0.15 -8.01 -17.34
N LYS A 33 0.03 -9.02 -18.23
CA LYS A 33 -1.10 -9.95 -18.20
C LYS A 33 -1.09 -10.74 -16.90
N LEU A 34 -2.25 -10.86 -16.24
CA LEU A 34 -2.42 -11.74 -15.09
C LEU A 34 -2.28 -13.20 -15.54
N THR A 35 -1.47 -13.96 -14.84
CA THR A 35 -1.22 -15.38 -15.14
C THR A 35 -2.03 -16.33 -14.26
N VAL A 36 -2.60 -15.81 -13.16
CA VAL A 36 -3.51 -16.58 -12.30
C VAL A 36 -4.84 -16.77 -13.03
N PRO A 37 -5.42 -17.98 -13.04
CA PRO A 37 -6.71 -18.23 -13.65
C PRO A 37 -7.80 -17.33 -13.08
N ARG A 38 -8.65 -16.77 -13.97
CA ARG A 38 -9.72 -15.84 -13.58
C ARG A 38 -10.66 -16.42 -12.52
N ALA A 39 -10.96 -17.71 -12.60
CA ALA A 39 -11.81 -18.37 -11.61
C ALA A 39 -11.23 -18.29 -10.20
N LYS A 40 -9.91 -18.52 -10.04
CA LYS A 40 -9.21 -18.39 -8.76
C LYS A 40 -9.21 -16.94 -8.25
N LEU A 41 -8.97 -15.97 -9.14
CA LEU A 41 -9.01 -14.54 -8.79
C LEU A 41 -10.41 -14.12 -8.34
N ALA A 42 -11.45 -14.63 -9.02
CA ALA A 42 -12.84 -14.31 -8.69
C ALA A 42 -13.28 -14.93 -7.38
N ALA A 43 -12.89 -16.19 -7.12
CA ALA A 43 -13.22 -16.89 -5.88
C ALA A 43 -12.57 -16.26 -4.62
N ALA A 44 -11.46 -15.57 -4.80
CA ALA A 44 -10.70 -14.95 -3.71
C ALA A 44 -11.18 -13.54 -3.36
N PHE A 45 -12.12 -12.96 -4.09
CA PHE A 45 -12.57 -11.58 -3.87
C PHE A 45 -13.92 -11.56 -3.16
N HIS A 46 -13.99 -10.88 -2.05
CA HIS A 46 -15.15 -10.83 -1.16
C HIS A 46 -15.51 -9.40 -0.80
N CYS A 47 -16.80 -9.09 -0.81
CA CYS A 47 -17.38 -7.85 -0.31
C CYS A 47 -18.54 -8.22 0.61
N PRO A 48 -18.31 -8.34 1.92
CA PRO A 48 -19.36 -8.68 2.89
C PRO A 48 -20.54 -7.70 2.86
N ARG A 49 -20.26 -6.43 2.60
CA ARG A 49 -21.30 -5.41 2.34
C ARG A 49 -21.27 -4.95 0.88
N PRO A 50 -22.45 -4.59 0.31
CA PRO A 50 -22.49 -4.11 -1.07
C PRO A 50 -21.69 -2.82 -1.26
N VAL A 51 -20.80 -2.83 -2.27
CA VAL A 51 -20.02 -1.63 -2.67
C VAL A 51 -20.71 -0.84 -3.79
N ARG A 52 -21.72 -1.43 -4.45
CA ARG A 52 -22.52 -0.75 -5.46
C ARG A 52 -23.25 0.42 -4.80
N ASP A 53 -23.25 1.56 -5.45
CA ASP A 53 -23.90 2.79 -4.97
C ASP A 53 -23.33 3.32 -3.63
N ALA A 54 -22.12 2.94 -3.28
CA ALA A 54 -21.41 3.42 -2.11
C ALA A 54 -21.37 4.95 -2.08
N LYS A 55 -21.88 5.56 -1.01
CA LYS A 55 -21.88 7.02 -0.84
C LYS A 55 -20.49 7.55 -0.52
N ARG A 56 -19.66 6.75 0.16
CA ARG A 56 -18.27 7.05 0.51
C ARG A 56 -17.30 6.18 -0.29
N THR A 57 -16.01 6.46 -0.19
CA THR A 57 -14.94 5.70 -0.85
C THR A 57 -15.01 4.23 -0.44
N PRO A 58 -15.21 3.28 -1.38
CA PRO A 58 -15.09 1.86 -1.06
C PRO A 58 -13.64 1.51 -0.74
N MET A 59 -13.43 0.52 0.12
CA MET A 59 -12.13 0.17 0.68
C MET A 59 -11.72 -1.26 0.37
N MET A 60 -10.49 -1.45 -0.08
CA MET A 60 -9.85 -2.76 -0.19
C MET A 60 -8.97 -2.99 1.04
N LEU A 61 -9.29 -4.01 1.83
CA LEU A 61 -8.46 -4.47 2.94
C LEU A 61 -7.43 -5.47 2.45
N VAL A 62 -6.17 -5.26 2.85
CA VAL A 62 -5.04 -6.09 2.40
C VAL A 62 -4.27 -6.58 3.63
N THR A 63 -4.36 -7.88 3.88
CA THR A 63 -3.78 -8.52 5.05
C THR A 63 -2.26 -8.67 4.97
N GLY A 64 -1.62 -8.92 6.11
CA GLY A 64 -0.21 -9.27 6.24
C GLY A 64 0.07 -10.75 5.99
N THR A 65 1.35 -11.14 6.11
CA THR A 65 1.84 -12.52 5.96
C THR A 65 1.27 -13.40 7.07
N GLY A 66 0.81 -14.58 6.72
CA GLY A 66 0.26 -15.56 7.68
C GLY A 66 -1.22 -15.37 8.00
N ALA A 67 -1.90 -14.39 7.38
CA ALA A 67 -3.32 -14.14 7.62
C ALA A 67 -4.16 -14.20 6.33
N THR A 68 -5.47 -14.45 6.47
CA THR A 68 -6.44 -14.40 5.38
C THR A 68 -7.06 -13.01 5.26
N GLY A 69 -7.71 -12.74 4.12
CA GLY A 69 -8.45 -11.50 3.91
C GLY A 69 -9.65 -11.39 4.86
N GLU A 70 -10.33 -12.51 5.14
CA GLU A 70 -11.42 -12.58 6.10
C GLU A 70 -10.97 -12.16 7.50
N GLN A 71 -9.80 -12.62 7.96
CA GLN A 71 -9.24 -12.20 9.24
C GLN A 71 -8.94 -10.71 9.30
N ALA A 72 -8.39 -10.14 8.22
CA ALA A 72 -8.20 -8.69 8.14
C ALA A 72 -9.52 -7.93 8.22
N TYR A 73 -10.57 -8.47 7.62
CA TYR A 73 -11.91 -7.88 7.67
C TYR A 73 -12.49 -7.95 9.09
N LEU A 74 -12.42 -9.09 9.76
CA LEU A 74 -12.89 -9.26 11.14
C LEU A 74 -12.17 -8.34 12.14
N ILE A 75 -10.89 -8.02 11.87
CA ILE A 75 -10.09 -7.15 12.74
C ILE A 75 -10.43 -5.67 12.55
N GLY A 76 -10.70 -5.21 11.35
CA GLY A 76 -10.84 -3.79 11.07
C GLY A 76 -11.97 -3.40 10.12
N GLY A 77 -12.60 -4.38 9.46
CA GLY A 77 -13.63 -4.13 8.46
C GLY A 77 -14.88 -3.49 9.04
N ASP A 78 -15.35 -3.97 10.18
CA ASP A 78 -16.54 -3.43 10.84
C ASP A 78 -16.33 -1.96 11.24
N ALA A 79 -15.17 -1.61 11.79
CA ALA A 79 -14.86 -0.22 12.12
C ALA A 79 -14.82 0.68 10.87
N ILE A 80 -14.29 0.16 9.76
CA ILE A 80 -14.27 0.88 8.47
C ILE A 80 -15.68 1.03 7.91
N ASP A 81 -16.51 -0.02 8.00
CA ASP A 81 -17.91 0.00 7.59
C ASP A 81 -18.75 0.96 8.44
N ASP A 82 -18.50 1.05 9.75
CA ASP A 82 -19.18 1.98 10.67
C ASP A 82 -18.88 3.45 10.32
N PHE A 83 -17.70 3.74 9.77
CA PHE A 83 -17.41 5.03 9.16
C PHE A 83 -18.13 5.26 7.82
N GLY A 84 -18.91 4.27 7.35
CA GLY A 84 -19.65 4.32 6.10
C GLY A 84 -18.84 4.06 4.84
N HIS A 85 -17.68 3.43 4.98
CA HIS A 85 -16.81 3.00 3.89
C HIS A 85 -16.98 1.49 3.67
N PRO A 86 -17.84 1.04 2.73
CA PRO A 86 -18.02 -0.40 2.52
C PRO A 86 -16.69 -1.02 2.07
N ALA A 87 -16.31 -2.11 2.72
CA ALA A 87 -15.02 -2.74 2.51
C ALA A 87 -15.13 -4.10 1.80
N CYS A 88 -14.19 -4.33 0.88
CA CYS A 88 -13.91 -5.62 0.29
C CYS A 88 -12.54 -6.13 0.77
N TYR A 89 -12.31 -7.43 0.63
CA TYR A 89 -11.01 -8.03 0.85
C TYR A 89 -10.67 -9.07 -0.21
N VAL A 90 -9.41 -9.48 -0.23
CA VAL A 90 -8.92 -10.56 -1.10
C VAL A 90 -8.23 -11.60 -0.24
N ASP A 91 -8.62 -12.87 -0.41
CA ASP A 91 -7.87 -14.01 0.12
C ASP A 91 -6.69 -14.31 -0.77
N PHE A 92 -5.50 -14.10 -0.23
CA PHE A 92 -4.27 -14.42 -0.94
C PHE A 92 -3.89 -15.90 -0.77
N PRO A 93 -3.17 -16.48 -1.75
CA PRO A 93 -2.76 -17.88 -1.65
C PRO A 93 -1.97 -18.17 -0.37
N ASP A 94 -2.27 -19.33 0.22
CA ASP A 94 -1.55 -19.88 1.37
C ASP A 94 -1.44 -18.88 2.53
N ALA A 95 -2.55 -18.25 2.90
CA ALA A 95 -2.59 -17.22 3.93
C ALA A 95 -1.48 -16.16 3.73
N THR A 96 -1.33 -15.65 2.53
CA THR A 96 -0.37 -14.59 2.16
C THR A 96 1.11 -14.98 2.27
N THR A 97 1.43 -16.28 2.47
CA THR A 97 2.80 -16.80 2.54
C THR A 97 3.37 -17.24 1.18
N ALA A 98 2.53 -17.31 0.13
CA ALA A 98 2.94 -17.63 -1.25
C ALA A 98 3.83 -16.57 -1.88
N ASP A 99 4.33 -16.84 -3.09
CA ASP A 99 5.10 -15.88 -3.90
C ASP A 99 4.34 -14.56 -4.09
N ILE A 100 4.90 -13.47 -3.56
CA ILE A 100 4.33 -12.11 -3.63
C ILE A 100 4.00 -11.69 -5.07
N GLN A 101 4.76 -12.17 -6.05
CA GLN A 101 4.51 -11.92 -7.46
C GLN A 101 3.24 -12.61 -7.98
N ILE A 102 2.75 -13.62 -7.25
CA ILE A 102 1.43 -14.23 -7.47
C ILE A 102 0.37 -13.47 -6.68
N SER A 103 0.61 -13.22 -5.39
CA SER A 103 -0.33 -12.54 -4.50
C SER A 103 -0.74 -11.16 -5.04
N VAL A 104 0.20 -10.38 -5.57
CA VAL A 104 -0.12 -9.06 -6.13
C VAL A 104 -1.12 -9.11 -7.28
N GLN A 105 -1.18 -10.23 -8.05
CA GLN A 105 -2.14 -10.37 -9.14
C GLN A 105 -3.59 -10.48 -8.64
N TYR A 106 -3.80 -11.10 -7.47
CA TYR A 106 -5.09 -11.14 -6.80
C TYR A 106 -5.55 -9.73 -6.41
N LEU A 107 -4.65 -8.93 -5.82
CA LEU A 107 -4.94 -7.54 -5.49
C LEU A 107 -5.26 -6.70 -6.75
N VAL A 108 -4.48 -6.84 -7.81
CA VAL A 108 -4.72 -6.13 -9.08
C VAL A 108 -6.11 -6.45 -9.63
N TRP A 109 -6.49 -7.71 -9.61
CA TRP A 109 -7.81 -8.13 -10.06
C TRP A 109 -8.91 -7.60 -9.13
N GLY A 110 -8.73 -7.71 -7.82
CA GLY A 110 -9.66 -7.22 -6.80
C GLY A 110 -9.94 -5.72 -6.94
N LEU A 111 -8.89 -4.90 -7.05
CA LEU A 111 -9.01 -3.46 -7.24
C LEU A 111 -9.75 -3.08 -8.53
N ARG A 112 -9.46 -3.78 -9.62
CA ARG A 112 -10.21 -3.58 -10.89
C ARG A 112 -11.68 -3.96 -10.72
N ARG A 113 -11.96 -5.05 -10.02
CA ARG A 113 -13.31 -5.56 -9.79
C ARG A 113 -14.11 -4.64 -8.89
N GLU A 114 -13.55 -4.19 -7.78
CA GLU A 114 -14.20 -3.28 -6.85
C GLU A 114 -14.49 -1.92 -7.49
N PHE A 115 -13.51 -1.37 -8.23
CA PHE A 115 -13.72 -0.16 -9.03
C PHE A 115 -14.88 -0.33 -10.02
N ALA A 116 -14.95 -1.46 -10.72
CA ALA A 116 -16.01 -1.73 -11.69
C ALA A 116 -17.39 -1.93 -11.03
N LEU A 117 -17.44 -2.47 -9.81
CA LEU A 117 -18.67 -2.67 -9.04
C LEU A 117 -19.20 -1.37 -8.46
N SER A 118 -18.29 -0.56 -7.89
CA SER A 118 -18.66 0.66 -7.17
C SER A 118 -18.80 1.88 -8.08
N GLY A 119 -18.19 1.87 -9.26
CA GLY A 119 -18.05 3.05 -10.12
C GLY A 119 -17.20 4.18 -9.51
N ARG A 120 -16.49 3.92 -8.42
CA ARG A 120 -15.70 4.89 -7.64
C ARG A 120 -14.27 4.43 -7.47
N LYS A 121 -13.35 5.40 -7.29
CA LYS A 121 -11.98 5.05 -6.89
C LYS A 121 -11.99 4.37 -5.52
N VAL A 122 -11.12 3.38 -5.38
CA VAL A 122 -10.97 2.52 -4.20
C VAL A 122 -9.88 3.07 -3.32
N GLY A 123 -10.13 3.19 -2.02
CA GLY A 123 -9.07 3.34 -1.02
C GLY A 123 -8.50 1.97 -0.66
N VAL A 124 -7.25 1.93 -0.28
CA VAL A 124 -6.58 0.67 0.12
C VAL A 124 -6.03 0.83 1.52
N PHE A 125 -6.38 -0.08 2.41
CA PHE A 125 -5.79 -0.18 3.73
C PHE A 125 -5.08 -1.53 3.87
N GLY A 126 -3.77 -1.48 4.10
CA GLY A 126 -2.94 -2.68 4.22
C GLY A 126 -1.96 -2.66 5.38
N ILE A 127 -1.77 -3.81 6.01
CA ILE A 127 -0.79 -4.02 7.08
C ILE A 127 0.37 -4.89 6.60
N SER A 128 1.59 -4.60 7.08
CA SER A 128 2.75 -5.47 6.85
C SER A 128 3.00 -5.71 5.34
N GLN A 129 3.04 -6.95 4.87
CA GLN A 129 3.04 -7.28 3.44
C GLN A 129 1.88 -6.62 2.69
N GLY A 130 0.69 -6.53 3.32
CA GLY A 130 -0.46 -5.85 2.75
C GLY A 130 -0.23 -4.35 2.53
N GLY A 131 0.68 -3.73 3.26
CA GLY A 131 1.13 -2.37 3.01
C GLY A 131 2.07 -2.24 1.80
N LEU A 132 2.82 -3.30 1.47
CA LEU A 132 3.73 -3.37 0.32
C LEU A 132 2.99 -3.65 -0.99
N LEU A 133 2.03 -4.57 -0.98
CA LEU A 133 1.33 -5.05 -2.18
C LEU A 133 0.69 -3.93 -3.02
N PRO A 134 0.02 -2.90 -2.44
CA PRO A 134 -0.56 -1.80 -3.21
C PRO A 134 0.49 -0.99 -3.98
N ARG A 135 1.63 -0.70 -3.35
CA ARG A 135 2.75 -0.02 -4.04
C ARG A 135 3.23 -0.84 -5.24
N MET A 136 3.42 -2.15 -5.05
CA MET A 136 3.82 -3.05 -6.13
C MET A 136 2.77 -3.10 -7.25
N ALA A 137 1.49 -3.20 -6.91
CA ALA A 137 0.40 -3.18 -7.88
C ALA A 137 0.38 -1.88 -8.70
N LEU A 138 0.46 -0.72 -8.04
CA LEU A 138 0.45 0.58 -8.71
C LEU A 138 1.73 0.86 -9.51
N THR A 139 2.85 0.24 -9.15
CA THR A 139 4.11 0.32 -9.91
C THR A 139 4.00 -0.43 -11.23
N TYR A 140 3.57 -1.68 -11.21
CA TYR A 140 3.59 -2.56 -12.39
C TYR A 140 2.30 -2.57 -13.21
N TRP A 141 1.16 -2.12 -12.65
CA TRP A 141 -0.13 -2.00 -13.35
C TRP A 141 -0.63 -0.55 -13.33
N PRO A 142 -0.11 0.31 -14.26
CA PRO A 142 -0.41 1.74 -14.27
C PRO A 142 -1.89 2.11 -14.42
N ASP A 143 -2.72 1.22 -14.98
CA ASP A 143 -4.16 1.44 -15.09
C ASP A 143 -4.85 1.56 -13.71
N LEU A 144 -4.27 0.98 -12.66
CA LEU A 144 -4.77 1.11 -11.30
C LEU A 144 -4.63 2.52 -10.73
N ARG A 145 -3.68 3.32 -11.23
CA ARG A 145 -3.44 4.70 -10.78
C ARG A 145 -4.66 5.61 -10.98
N ASN A 146 -5.57 5.24 -11.88
CA ASN A 146 -6.84 5.94 -12.10
C ASN A 146 -8.02 5.30 -11.34
N LYS A 147 -7.82 4.14 -10.71
CA LYS A 147 -8.84 3.38 -9.99
C LYS A 147 -8.68 3.44 -8.48
N VAL A 148 -7.48 3.77 -8.02
CA VAL A 148 -7.16 3.92 -6.59
C VAL A 148 -7.10 5.40 -6.26
N SER A 149 -7.66 5.80 -5.11
CA SER A 149 -7.57 7.16 -4.57
C SER A 149 -6.47 7.28 -3.54
N ASP A 150 -6.43 6.34 -2.60
CA ASP A 150 -5.60 6.37 -1.41
C ASP A 150 -4.97 5.01 -1.13
N VAL A 151 -3.73 5.03 -0.66
CA VAL A 151 -3.04 3.87 -0.08
C VAL A 151 -2.64 4.25 1.34
N LEU A 152 -3.19 3.55 2.32
CA LEU A 152 -2.78 3.62 3.70
C LEU A 152 -2.07 2.34 4.09
N SER A 153 -0.80 2.45 4.47
CA SER A 153 0.09 1.34 4.79
C SER A 153 0.49 1.40 6.26
N ALA A 154 -0.05 0.51 7.08
CA ALA A 154 0.34 0.34 8.47
C ALA A 154 1.48 -0.69 8.57
N ALA A 155 2.60 -0.31 9.19
CA ALA A 155 3.77 -1.16 9.40
C ALA A 155 4.25 -1.92 8.13
N GLY A 156 4.15 -1.28 6.95
CA GLY A 156 4.41 -1.92 5.66
C GLY A 156 5.88 -2.29 5.46
N THR A 157 6.14 -3.44 4.83
CA THR A 157 7.49 -3.96 4.55
C THR A 157 8.11 -3.32 3.29
N GLN A 158 8.00 -1.99 3.14
CA GLN A 158 8.33 -1.27 1.90
C GLN A 158 9.77 -1.45 1.42
N HIS A 159 10.74 -1.49 2.37
CA HIS A 159 12.16 -1.67 2.09
C HIS A 159 12.74 -2.95 2.72
N GLY A 160 11.84 -3.87 3.08
CA GLY A 160 12.17 -5.14 3.70
C GLY A 160 12.31 -5.05 5.21
N SER A 161 12.23 -6.19 5.85
CA SER A 161 12.38 -6.34 7.28
C SER A 161 13.56 -7.25 7.62
N ASN A 162 14.03 -7.12 8.85
CA ASN A 162 14.97 -8.04 9.47
C ASN A 162 14.26 -9.23 10.13
N VAL A 163 12.97 -9.46 9.86
CA VAL A 163 12.26 -10.67 10.32
C VAL A 163 13.02 -11.90 9.86
N GLY A 164 13.27 -12.83 10.76
CA GLY A 164 14.16 -13.95 10.51
C GLY A 164 15.65 -13.66 10.79
N ILE A 165 16.13 -12.43 10.60
CA ILE A 165 17.51 -12.05 10.95
C ILE A 165 17.62 -11.73 12.44
N GLN A 166 16.61 -11.06 13.02
CA GLN A 166 16.59 -10.75 14.47
C GLN A 166 16.46 -12.00 15.34
N SER A 167 15.84 -13.08 14.85
CA SER A 167 15.72 -14.36 15.55
C SER A 167 16.95 -15.27 15.37
N GLY A 168 17.99 -14.82 14.65
CA GLY A 168 19.11 -15.67 14.27
C GLY A 168 18.81 -16.70 13.17
N ASN A 169 17.59 -16.68 12.63
CA ASN A 169 17.06 -17.62 11.65
C ASN A 169 16.89 -16.97 10.27
N ALA A 170 17.96 -16.35 9.75
CA ALA A 170 17.91 -15.85 8.38
C ALA A 170 17.57 -16.96 7.39
N CYS A 171 16.70 -16.66 6.43
CA CYS A 171 16.35 -17.60 5.36
C CYS A 171 17.58 -18.05 4.60
N SER A 172 17.77 -19.34 4.47
CA SER A 172 18.90 -19.97 3.76
C SER A 172 18.49 -21.32 3.19
N ALA A 173 19.38 -21.97 2.45
CA ALA A 173 19.14 -23.34 1.99
C ALA A 173 19.05 -24.34 3.15
N GLN A 174 19.74 -24.08 4.27
CA GLN A 174 19.72 -24.87 5.49
C GLN A 174 18.55 -24.49 6.43
N ASN A 175 18.08 -23.24 6.32
CA ASN A 175 16.93 -22.74 7.05
C ASN A 175 15.90 -22.17 6.06
N PRO A 176 15.12 -23.04 5.36
CA PRO A 176 14.20 -22.61 4.32
C PRO A 176 13.05 -21.80 4.92
N CYS A 177 12.54 -20.84 4.14
CA CYS A 177 11.40 -20.01 4.50
C CYS A 177 10.30 -20.11 3.44
N THR A 178 9.10 -19.65 3.78
CA THR A 178 8.05 -19.48 2.76
C THR A 178 8.47 -18.42 1.73
N PRO A 179 7.93 -18.49 0.50
CA PRO A 179 8.26 -17.54 -0.57
C PRO A 179 8.14 -16.07 -0.17
N ALA A 180 7.05 -15.71 0.51
CA ALA A 180 6.80 -14.34 0.92
C ALA A 180 7.82 -13.82 1.96
N VAL A 181 8.26 -14.67 2.88
CA VAL A 181 9.29 -14.30 3.88
C VAL A 181 10.62 -13.98 3.18
N TRP A 182 11.07 -14.82 2.24
CA TRP A 182 12.23 -14.55 1.42
C TRP A 182 12.14 -13.20 0.70
N GLN A 183 10.97 -12.91 0.11
CA GLN A 183 10.77 -11.72 -0.71
C GLN A 183 10.60 -10.44 0.10
N GLN A 184 10.27 -10.54 1.38
CA GLN A 184 10.20 -9.40 2.31
C GLN A 184 11.49 -9.20 3.10
N ALA A 185 12.46 -10.09 2.98
CA ALA A 185 13.76 -9.89 3.59
C ALA A 185 14.46 -8.65 3.00
N ARG A 186 15.15 -7.91 3.86
CA ARG A 186 15.91 -6.74 3.42
C ARG A 186 16.97 -7.14 2.40
N GLY A 187 17.00 -6.46 1.26
CA GLY A 187 17.91 -6.79 0.17
C GLY A 187 17.48 -7.96 -0.72
N SER A 188 16.27 -8.49 -0.52
CA SER A 188 15.71 -9.49 -1.44
C SER A 188 15.73 -9.00 -2.88
N LYS A 189 15.77 -9.93 -3.83
CA LYS A 189 15.74 -9.60 -5.27
C LYS A 189 14.48 -8.87 -5.67
N LEU A 190 13.33 -9.26 -5.07
CA LEU A 190 12.05 -8.62 -5.34
C LEU A 190 12.05 -7.17 -4.90
N LEU A 191 12.42 -6.89 -3.64
CA LEU A 191 12.46 -5.52 -3.13
C LEU A 191 13.55 -4.69 -3.79
N THR A 192 14.71 -5.29 -4.10
CA THR A 192 15.75 -4.61 -4.87
C THR A 192 15.23 -4.19 -6.24
N ALA A 193 14.46 -5.03 -6.92
CA ALA A 193 13.85 -4.69 -8.20
C ALA A 193 12.78 -3.60 -8.05
N LEU A 194 11.91 -3.70 -7.05
CA LEU A 194 10.87 -2.71 -6.79
C LEU A 194 11.45 -1.34 -6.38
N ASN A 195 12.46 -1.34 -5.52
CA ASN A 195 13.09 -0.11 -4.99
C ASN A 195 14.04 0.59 -5.99
N ARG A 196 14.26 0.03 -7.18
CA ARG A 196 14.93 0.74 -8.28
C ARG A 196 14.09 1.82 -8.92
N TYR A 197 12.77 1.80 -8.68
CA TYR A 197 11.89 2.85 -9.19
C TYR A 197 12.08 4.12 -8.35
N PRO A 198 12.42 5.25 -8.98
CA PRO A 198 12.62 6.51 -8.27
C PRO A 198 11.33 7.06 -7.65
N ASP A 199 10.17 6.71 -8.24
CA ASP A 199 8.86 7.08 -7.71
C ASP A 199 8.31 5.94 -6.83
N GLU A 200 8.44 6.10 -5.51
CA GLU A 200 7.91 5.13 -4.54
C GLU A 200 6.40 5.26 -4.32
N THR A 201 5.81 6.35 -4.81
CA THR A 201 4.38 6.66 -4.69
C THR A 201 3.74 6.90 -6.05
N PRO A 202 3.74 5.88 -6.95
CA PRO A 202 3.44 6.05 -8.35
C PRO A 202 2.01 6.55 -8.60
N GLY A 203 1.93 7.54 -9.51
CA GLY A 203 0.67 8.09 -9.99
C GLY A 203 0.14 9.26 -9.14
N ARG A 204 -1.13 9.61 -9.38
CA ARG A 204 -1.84 10.67 -8.64
C ARG A 204 -2.64 10.08 -7.47
N VAL A 205 -2.09 9.05 -6.84
CA VAL A 205 -2.66 8.37 -5.67
C VAL A 205 -2.09 9.01 -4.41
N SER A 206 -2.87 9.12 -3.37
CA SER A 206 -2.43 9.61 -2.06
C SER A 206 -1.82 8.46 -1.28
N TYR A 207 -0.64 8.66 -0.69
CA TYR A 207 0.02 7.66 0.13
C TYR A 207 0.22 8.16 1.55
N THR A 208 -0.23 7.37 2.50
CA THR A 208 0.01 7.57 3.93
C THR A 208 0.62 6.30 4.51
N THR A 209 1.74 6.42 5.21
CA THR A 209 2.32 5.31 5.97
C THR A 209 2.25 5.61 7.45
N VAL A 210 1.94 4.59 8.25
CA VAL A 210 1.96 4.67 9.72
C VAL A 210 2.88 3.60 10.24
N ARG A 211 3.74 3.95 11.21
CA ARG A 211 4.71 3.05 11.81
C ARG A 211 4.93 3.32 13.29
N SER A 212 5.48 2.34 14.00
CA SER A 212 5.82 2.42 15.42
C SER A 212 7.29 2.07 15.67
N LEU A 213 7.97 2.78 16.58
CA LEU A 213 9.32 2.42 17.01
C LEU A 213 9.36 1.10 17.79
N THR A 214 8.22 0.69 18.34
CA THR A 214 8.09 -0.54 19.15
C THR A 214 7.53 -1.72 18.35
N ASP A 215 7.45 -1.59 17.03
CA ASP A 215 7.17 -2.71 16.10
C ASP A 215 8.31 -3.75 16.25
N GLU A 216 7.99 -4.97 16.64
CA GLU A 216 8.96 -6.05 16.88
C GLU A 216 9.24 -6.88 15.63
N THR A 217 8.43 -6.71 14.60
CA THR A 217 8.44 -7.56 13.39
C THR A 217 9.06 -6.86 12.20
N VAL A 218 8.70 -5.61 11.91
CA VAL A 218 9.16 -4.87 10.73
C VAL A 218 10.17 -3.81 11.15
N GLN A 219 11.45 -4.07 10.94
CA GLN A 219 12.55 -3.24 11.39
C GLN A 219 13.59 -2.94 10.28
N PRO A 220 14.30 -1.79 10.35
CA PRO A 220 14.22 -0.73 11.36
C PRO A 220 13.08 0.26 11.11
N GLN A 221 12.43 0.74 12.18
CA GLN A 221 11.39 1.78 12.10
C GLN A 221 11.90 3.18 12.48
N GLY A 222 13.08 3.26 13.03
CA GLY A 222 13.77 4.51 13.38
C GLY A 222 14.87 4.88 12.38
N GLY A 223 15.58 5.99 12.70
CA GLY A 223 16.72 6.46 11.92
C GLY A 223 16.33 7.21 10.65
N ARG A 224 17.32 7.34 9.73
CA ARG A 224 17.17 8.13 8.51
C ARG A 224 16.29 7.44 7.45
N HIS A 225 16.30 6.11 7.42
CA HIS A 225 15.62 5.30 6.40
C HIS A 225 14.77 4.20 7.08
N PRO A 226 13.64 4.59 7.72
CA PRO A 226 12.75 3.61 8.31
C PRO A 226 12.09 2.76 7.22
N THR A 227 12.01 1.46 7.46
CA THR A 227 11.62 0.51 6.41
C THR A 227 10.18 0.67 5.93
N SER A 228 9.28 1.16 6.77
CA SER A 228 7.87 1.37 6.41
C SER A 228 7.59 2.74 5.78
N ALA A 229 8.57 3.64 5.74
CA ALA A 229 8.38 4.96 5.13
C ALA A 229 8.56 4.90 3.59
N LEU A 230 7.89 5.81 2.88
CA LEU A 230 8.01 5.98 1.43
C LEU A 230 8.36 7.41 1.08
N ALA A 231 9.26 7.61 0.14
CA ALA A 231 9.49 8.91 -0.46
C ALA A 231 8.23 9.37 -1.21
N GLY A 232 7.79 10.60 -0.99
CA GLY A 232 6.55 11.12 -1.59
C GLY A 232 5.28 10.91 -0.75
N ALA A 233 5.27 10.01 0.23
CA ALA A 233 4.15 9.78 1.13
C ALA A 233 4.10 10.76 2.31
N THR A 234 2.94 10.84 2.98
CA THR A 234 2.88 11.28 4.38
C THR A 234 3.29 10.13 5.27
N ASN A 235 4.41 10.28 5.96
CA ASN A 235 4.97 9.26 6.83
C ASN A 235 4.71 9.59 8.31
N ILE A 236 3.80 8.88 8.95
CA ILE A 236 3.38 9.10 10.34
C ILE A 236 4.13 8.13 11.24
N LEU A 237 4.79 8.68 12.28
CA LEU A 237 5.36 7.90 13.37
C LEU A 237 4.46 8.07 14.60
N ILE A 238 3.87 6.98 15.09
CA ILE A 238 2.93 7.00 16.22
C ILE A 238 3.51 7.76 17.40
N GLN A 239 4.77 7.52 17.76
CA GLN A 239 5.43 8.16 18.91
C GLN A 239 5.70 9.66 18.72
N LYS A 240 5.62 10.19 17.48
CA LYS A 240 5.64 11.65 17.24
C LYS A 240 4.27 12.28 17.44
N VAL A 241 3.19 11.52 17.26
CA VAL A 241 1.81 11.97 17.50
C VAL A 241 1.46 11.80 18.97
N CYS A 242 1.73 10.61 19.52
CA CYS A 242 1.43 10.22 20.90
C CYS A 242 2.74 9.80 21.61
N PRO A 243 3.47 10.73 22.23
CA PRO A 243 4.72 10.42 22.94
C PRO A 243 4.53 9.33 23.99
N GLY A 244 5.46 8.38 24.07
CA GLY A 244 5.40 7.25 25.00
C GLY A 244 4.47 6.10 24.60
N ARG A 245 3.66 6.25 23.52
CA ARG A 245 2.81 5.17 23.03
C ARG A 245 3.65 3.94 22.65
N ARG A 246 3.25 2.77 23.15
CA ARG A 246 3.82 1.48 22.75
C ARG A 246 2.76 0.70 22.02
N THR A 247 3.12 0.13 20.88
CA THR A 247 2.22 -0.70 20.07
C THR A 247 3.05 -1.75 19.32
N THR A 248 2.51 -2.96 19.24
CA THR A 248 3.14 -4.07 18.52
C THR A 248 3.01 -3.90 17.02
N HIS A 249 3.59 -4.82 16.25
CA HIS A 249 3.44 -4.86 14.80
C HIS A 249 1.96 -4.84 14.37
N ILE A 250 1.18 -5.81 14.85
CA ILE A 250 -0.26 -5.88 14.54
C ILE A 250 -1.00 -4.70 15.19
N GLY A 251 -0.65 -4.35 16.44
CA GLY A 251 -1.22 -3.20 17.14
C GLY A 251 -1.07 -1.89 16.38
N THR A 252 -0.04 -1.73 15.52
CA THR A 252 0.09 -0.56 14.67
C THR A 252 -1.11 -0.37 13.73
N ALA A 253 -1.72 -1.45 13.23
CA ALA A 253 -2.93 -1.37 12.41
C ALA A 253 -4.18 -1.05 13.24
N LEU A 254 -4.19 -1.41 14.50
CA LEU A 254 -5.31 -1.22 15.44
C LEU A 254 -5.20 0.07 16.27
N ASP A 255 -4.14 0.84 16.11
CA ASP A 255 -3.89 2.07 16.86
C ASP A 255 -4.83 3.20 16.41
N SER A 256 -5.30 3.99 17.36
CA SER A 256 -6.18 5.15 17.11
C SER A 256 -5.56 6.17 16.14
N VAL A 257 -4.23 6.35 16.14
CA VAL A 257 -3.52 7.22 15.20
C VAL A 257 -3.66 6.69 13.78
N THR A 258 -3.59 5.36 13.59
CA THR A 258 -3.73 4.73 12.28
C THR A 258 -5.13 4.92 11.71
N PHE A 259 -6.17 4.69 12.52
CA PHE A 259 -7.56 4.90 12.09
C PHE A 259 -7.90 6.37 11.88
N ALA A 260 -7.40 7.28 12.71
CA ALA A 260 -7.57 8.71 12.50
C ALA A 260 -6.87 9.18 11.20
N ALA A 261 -5.69 8.63 10.90
CA ALA A 261 -4.99 8.91 9.64
C ALA A 261 -5.74 8.33 8.43
N PHE A 262 -6.33 7.13 8.56
CA PHE A 262 -7.21 6.55 7.56
C PHE A 262 -8.40 7.47 7.26
N GLU A 263 -9.17 7.85 8.28
CA GLU A 263 -10.32 8.73 8.15
C GLU A 263 -9.94 10.07 7.50
N ASP A 264 -8.84 10.67 7.94
CA ASP A 264 -8.37 11.92 7.37
C ASP A 264 -8.01 11.78 5.88
N ALA A 265 -7.31 10.70 5.49
CA ALA A 265 -6.93 10.48 4.11
C ALA A 265 -8.14 10.31 3.18
N VAL A 266 -9.10 9.44 3.54
CA VAL A 266 -10.25 9.14 2.66
C VAL A 266 -11.28 10.26 2.60
N ARG A 267 -11.30 11.17 3.59
CA ARG A 267 -12.16 12.37 3.60
C ARG A 267 -11.61 13.51 2.76
N HIS A 268 -10.30 13.57 2.54
CA HIS A 268 -9.66 14.66 1.81
C HIS A 268 -9.36 14.24 0.38
N ARG A 269 -10.00 14.93 -0.56
CA ARG A 269 -9.78 14.71 -1.99
C ARG A 269 -8.56 15.51 -2.46
N GLY A 270 -7.75 14.87 -3.29
CA GLY A 270 -6.62 15.53 -3.94
C GLY A 270 -5.64 14.50 -4.50
N PRO A 271 -4.84 14.89 -5.50
CA PRO A 271 -3.78 14.02 -5.99
C PRO A 271 -2.57 14.04 -5.07
N GLY A 272 -1.95 12.88 -4.88
CA GLY A 272 -0.71 12.75 -4.14
C GLY A 272 -0.83 13.26 -2.70
N ARG A 273 0.13 14.05 -2.24
CA ARG A 273 0.16 14.56 -0.86
C ARG A 273 -1.04 15.44 -0.46
N ALA A 274 -1.77 16.01 -1.40
CA ALA A 274 -2.94 16.83 -1.06
C ALA A 274 -4.08 16.00 -0.46
N GLY A 275 -4.26 14.76 -0.92
CA GLY A 275 -5.25 13.82 -0.39
C GLY A 275 -4.74 13.00 0.81
N ALA A 276 -3.41 12.83 0.96
CA ALA A 276 -2.85 12.04 2.04
C ALA A 276 -3.16 12.63 3.44
N ALA A 277 -3.15 11.78 4.46
CA ALA A 277 -3.39 12.19 5.84
C ALA A 277 -2.41 13.28 6.31
N ARG A 278 -2.84 14.10 7.24
CA ARG A 278 -2.00 15.12 7.89
C ARG A 278 -2.14 15.06 9.40
N VAL A 279 -1.02 14.97 10.09
CA VAL A 279 -1.00 14.95 11.56
C VAL A 279 -1.76 16.15 12.17
N SER A 280 -1.67 17.33 11.55
CA SER A 280 -2.38 18.54 12.02
C SER A 280 -3.91 18.49 11.90
N ARG A 281 -4.46 17.49 11.21
CA ARG A 281 -5.90 17.28 11.05
C ARG A 281 -6.43 16.13 11.91
N LEU A 282 -5.55 15.37 12.57
CA LEU A 282 -5.98 14.31 13.48
C LEU A 282 -6.72 14.91 14.68
N PRO A 283 -7.69 14.19 15.27
CA PRO A 283 -8.39 14.65 16.46
C PRO A 283 -7.44 15.00 17.60
N ALA A 284 -7.68 16.11 18.30
CA ALA A 284 -6.84 16.55 19.42
C ALA A 284 -6.73 15.51 20.54
N ASN A 285 -7.75 14.67 20.69
CA ASN A 285 -7.82 13.60 21.70
C ASN A 285 -7.37 12.24 21.14
N VAL A 286 -6.74 12.15 19.96
CA VAL A 286 -6.32 10.88 19.33
C VAL A 286 -5.44 10.02 20.23
N CYS A 287 -4.71 10.63 21.16
CA CYS A 287 -3.86 9.93 22.11
C CYS A 287 -4.58 9.43 23.38
N ALA A 288 -5.81 9.85 23.64
CA ALA A 288 -6.55 9.50 24.84
C ALA A 288 -6.94 8.02 24.90
N ASN A 289 -7.27 7.43 23.77
CA ASN A 289 -7.49 5.99 23.60
C ASN A 289 -6.42 5.42 22.65
N PRO A 290 -5.70 4.34 23.06
CA PRO A 290 -4.70 3.73 22.18
C PRO A 290 -5.31 2.92 21.02
N PHE A 291 -6.56 2.54 21.08
CA PHE A 291 -7.19 1.63 20.15
C PHE A 291 -8.04 2.34 19.12
N ALA A 292 -8.24 1.68 17.98
CA ALA A 292 -9.20 2.08 16.97
C ALA A 292 -10.61 2.24 17.55
N PRO A 293 -11.46 3.07 16.96
CA PRO A 293 -12.86 3.21 17.40
C PRO A 293 -13.57 1.85 17.44
N GLY A 294 -14.31 1.61 18.51
CA GLY A 294 -15.00 0.33 18.74
C GLY A 294 -14.15 -0.78 19.35
N LEU A 295 -12.84 -0.56 19.49
CA LEU A 295 -11.93 -1.48 20.17
C LEU A 295 -11.59 -0.98 21.58
N ASP A 296 -11.48 -1.93 22.50
CA ASP A 296 -10.96 -1.74 23.86
C ASP A 296 -9.76 -2.66 24.10
N GLU A 297 -9.19 -2.60 25.29
CA GLU A 297 -8.03 -3.40 25.65
C GLU A 297 -8.33 -4.92 25.60
N ALA A 298 -9.49 -5.35 26.07
CA ALA A 298 -9.87 -6.75 26.09
C ALA A 298 -10.06 -7.30 24.66
N THR A 299 -10.81 -6.59 23.84
CA THR A 299 -11.04 -6.94 22.44
C THR A 299 -9.73 -6.95 21.66
N THR A 300 -8.90 -5.90 21.83
CA THR A 300 -7.61 -5.80 21.14
C THR A 300 -6.65 -6.90 21.55
N THR A 301 -6.58 -7.24 22.86
CA THR A 301 -5.76 -8.35 23.35
C THR A 301 -6.21 -9.67 22.76
N GLY A 302 -7.53 -9.90 22.68
CA GLY A 302 -8.08 -11.08 22.02
C GLY A 302 -7.71 -11.17 20.54
N LEU A 303 -7.82 -10.06 19.80
CA LEU A 303 -7.45 -9.99 18.39
C LEU A 303 -5.94 -10.19 18.17
N LEU A 304 -5.09 -9.62 19.03
CA LEU A 304 -3.64 -9.81 18.99
C LEU A 304 -3.25 -11.26 19.29
N GLY A 305 -3.85 -11.87 20.31
CA GLY A 305 -3.64 -13.29 20.63
C GLY A 305 -4.06 -14.21 19.48
N ALA A 306 -5.22 -13.97 18.89
CA ALA A 306 -5.66 -14.71 17.71
C ALA A 306 -4.71 -14.52 16.52
N ALA A 307 -4.17 -13.31 16.30
CA ALA A 307 -3.20 -13.04 15.25
C ALA A 307 -1.87 -13.75 15.49
N ASP A 308 -1.40 -13.83 16.74
CA ASP A 308 -0.19 -14.58 17.12
C ASP A 308 -0.37 -16.09 16.92
N ASP A 309 -1.51 -16.64 17.28
CA ASP A 309 -1.85 -18.06 17.05
C ASP A 309 -1.90 -18.39 15.55
N LEU A 310 -2.42 -17.49 14.73
CA LEU A 310 -2.50 -17.64 13.27
C LEU A 310 -1.12 -17.58 12.60
N THR A 311 -0.25 -16.71 13.07
CA THR A 311 1.12 -16.58 12.54
C THR A 311 2.04 -17.69 13.06
N SER A 312 1.81 -18.22 14.27
CA SER A 312 2.55 -19.35 14.85
C SER A 312 2.05 -20.71 14.36
N GLY A 313 0.77 -20.83 14.08
CA GLY A 313 0.08 -22.09 13.76
C GLY A 313 0.10 -22.51 12.30
N GLN A 314 0.86 -21.96 11.42
CA GLN A 314 1.20 -22.33 10.02
C GLN A 314 0.17 -23.18 9.21
N SER A 315 -1.06 -23.30 9.67
CA SER A 315 -2.11 -24.01 8.96
C SER A 315 -2.47 -23.25 7.67
N GLY A 316 -2.12 -23.82 6.53
CA GLY A 316 -2.37 -23.23 5.21
C GLY A 316 -1.22 -22.37 4.67
N SER A 317 -0.02 -22.43 5.26
CA SER A 317 1.13 -21.71 4.71
C SER A 317 1.72 -22.41 3.47
N ALA A 318 2.31 -21.60 2.59
CA ALA A 318 3.03 -22.12 1.43
C ALA A 318 4.20 -23.02 1.86
N PRO A 319 4.56 -24.02 1.05
CA PRO A 319 5.76 -24.80 1.30
C PRO A 319 6.99 -23.93 1.42
N GLN A 320 7.86 -24.25 2.37
CA GLN A 320 9.15 -23.59 2.52
C GLN A 320 10.07 -23.86 1.32
N VAL A 321 10.81 -22.86 0.89
CA VAL A 321 11.75 -22.95 -0.23
C VAL A 321 13.16 -22.60 0.22
N LYS A 322 14.16 -23.25 -0.40
CA LYS A 322 15.57 -23.10 -0.05
C LYS A 322 16.21 -21.83 -0.64
N ALA A 323 15.47 -21.08 -1.44
CA ALA A 323 15.94 -19.83 -2.05
C ALA A 323 14.77 -18.93 -2.40
N GLU A 324 15.02 -17.64 -2.48
CA GLU A 324 14.06 -16.67 -2.95
C GLU A 324 13.51 -17.04 -4.34
N PRO A 325 12.19 -16.98 -4.58
CA PRO A 325 11.60 -17.23 -5.89
C PRO A 325 12.25 -16.40 -7.00
N LYS A 326 12.40 -17.00 -8.19
CA LYS A 326 12.93 -16.28 -9.35
C LYS A 326 11.99 -15.12 -9.72
N LEU A 327 12.59 -13.97 -10.03
CA LEU A 327 11.81 -12.82 -10.51
C LEU A 327 11.11 -13.16 -11.83
N ARG A 328 9.84 -12.82 -11.92
CA ARG A 328 9.06 -12.92 -13.16
C ARG A 328 9.54 -11.93 -14.19
N ALA A 329 9.29 -12.23 -15.46
CA ALA A 329 9.75 -11.41 -16.59
C ALA A 329 9.31 -9.94 -16.45
N TRP A 330 8.09 -9.68 -16.00
CA TRP A 330 7.56 -8.33 -15.83
C TRP A 330 8.22 -7.56 -14.67
N VAL A 331 8.68 -8.24 -13.61
CA VAL A 331 9.48 -7.58 -12.55
C VAL A 331 10.87 -7.22 -13.07
N LYS A 332 11.50 -8.13 -13.85
CA LYS A 332 12.82 -7.89 -14.46
C LYS A 332 12.79 -6.78 -15.51
N ALA A 333 11.74 -6.75 -16.33
CA ALA A 333 11.57 -5.74 -17.39
C ALA A 333 11.33 -4.33 -16.84
N GLY A 334 10.91 -4.25 -15.60
CA GLY A 334 10.64 -2.97 -14.96
C GLY A 334 9.21 -2.45 -15.19
N ALA A 335 8.82 -1.38 -14.44
CA ALA A 335 7.60 -0.63 -14.70
C ALA A 335 7.76 0.16 -15.99
N ARG A 336 6.73 0.14 -16.80
CA ARG A 336 6.64 0.93 -18.04
C ARG A 336 5.88 2.22 -17.83
#